data_6f2ae64a91c8c3348f3902771a94eb83
#
_entry.id   6f2ae64a91c8c3348f3902771a94eb83
#
_cell.length_a   1.000
_cell.length_b   1.000
_cell.length_c   1.000
_cell.angle_alpha   90.00
_cell.angle_beta   90.00
_cell.angle_gamma   90.00
#
_symmetry.space_group_name_H-M   'P 1'
#
loop_
_entity.id
_entity.type
_entity.pdbx_description
1 polymer ?
#
loop_
_entity_poly.entity_id
_entity_poly.type
_entity_poly.pdbx_seq_one_letter_code
_entity_poly.pdbx_strand_id
1 'polypeptide(L)' 'MPFVHVELIKGRSDEQLTQMIKDITEAVHKNTGAPKEHIHVIINELDKHTYGQGGEWRA' A
#
# COMPACT_ATOMS: atom_id res chain seq x y z
N MET A 1 16.17 -1.42 -6.00
CA MET A 1 14.87 -0.82 -6.40
C MET A 1 13.76 -1.45 -5.59
N PRO A 2 13.53 -0.99 -4.32
CA PRO A 2 12.47 -1.62 -3.52
C PRO A 2 11.08 -1.28 -4.03
N PHE A 3 10.22 -2.29 -4.03
CA PHE A 3 8.81 -2.14 -4.35
C PHE A 3 7.98 -2.66 -3.18
N VAL A 4 7.01 -1.88 -2.76
CA VAL A 4 6.08 -2.27 -1.71
C VAL A 4 4.68 -2.25 -2.30
N HIS A 5 3.98 -3.35 -2.18
CA HIS A 5 2.60 -3.47 -2.67
C HIS A 5 1.66 -3.53 -1.48
N VAL A 6 0.67 -2.65 -1.48
CA VAL A 6 -0.34 -2.61 -0.44
C VAL A 6 -1.69 -2.85 -1.08
N GLU A 7 -2.40 -3.85 -0.58
CA GLU A 7 -3.78 -4.08 -1.00
C GLU A 7 -4.68 -3.85 0.21
N LEU A 8 -5.69 -3.03 0.03
CA LEU A 8 -6.62 -2.70 1.11
C LEU A 8 -7.97 -2.37 0.50
N ILE A 9 -8.99 -2.47 1.33
CA ILE A 9 -10.36 -2.18 0.90
C ILE A 9 -10.50 -0.66 0.72
N LYS A 10 -11.16 -0.27 -0.35
CA LYS A 10 -11.46 1.12 -0.66
C LYS A 10 -12.18 1.80 0.50
N GLY A 11 -11.94 3.08 0.71
CA GLY A 11 -12.63 3.85 1.73
C GLY A 11 -11.76 4.82 2.52
N ARG A 12 -10.44 4.79 2.34
CA ARG A 12 -9.56 5.75 3.00
C ARG A 12 -9.51 7.04 2.21
N SER A 13 -9.29 8.15 2.92
CA SER A 13 -9.15 9.45 2.27
C SER A 13 -7.80 9.54 1.56
N ASP A 14 -7.69 10.50 0.63
CA ASP A 14 -6.43 10.76 -0.05
C ASP A 14 -5.34 11.14 0.95
N GLU A 15 -5.68 11.89 2.00
CA GLU A 15 -4.71 12.26 3.04
C GLU A 15 -4.18 11.04 3.76
N GLN A 16 -5.05 10.08 4.08
CA GLN A 16 -4.63 8.85 4.75
C GLN A 16 -3.69 8.05 3.87
N LEU A 17 -4.03 7.89 2.60
CA LEU A 17 -3.20 7.14 1.67
C LEU A 17 -1.86 7.84 1.44
N THR A 18 -1.88 9.16 1.32
CA THR A 18 -0.67 9.96 1.13
C THR A 18 0.27 9.79 2.32
N GLN A 19 -0.27 9.87 3.54
CA GLN A 19 0.56 9.71 4.74
C GLN A 19 1.13 8.30 4.82
N MET A 20 0.34 7.29 4.46
CA MET A 20 0.81 5.91 4.46
C MET A 20 1.96 5.72 3.49
N ILE A 21 1.86 6.29 2.28
CA ILE A 21 2.95 6.22 1.30
C ILE A 21 4.23 6.85 1.87
N LYS A 22 4.10 8.00 2.53
CA LYS A 22 5.24 8.67 3.14
C LYS A 22 5.87 7.82 4.24
N ASP A 23 5.05 7.24 5.09
CA ASP A 23 5.54 6.43 6.21
C ASP A 23 6.22 5.15 5.71
N ILE A 24 5.65 4.50 4.71
CA ILE A 24 6.24 3.28 4.13
C ILE A 24 7.58 3.63 3.48
N THR A 25 7.62 4.72 2.72
CA THR A 25 8.85 5.15 2.06
C THR A 25 9.95 5.43 3.09
N GLU A 26 9.61 6.11 4.19
CA GLU A 26 10.55 6.37 5.27
C GLU A 26 11.07 5.09 5.89
N ALA A 27 10.18 4.14 6.14
CA ALA A 27 10.57 2.88 6.76
C ALA A 27 11.52 2.08 5.87
N VAL A 28 11.23 2.02 4.57
CA VAL A 28 12.08 1.30 3.63
C VAL A 28 13.43 2.01 3.51
N HIS A 29 13.42 3.33 3.39
CA HIS A 29 14.65 4.12 3.33
C HIS A 29 15.52 3.88 4.56
N LYS A 30 14.91 3.96 5.73
CA LYS A 30 15.63 3.81 7.00
C LYS A 30 16.26 2.44 7.15
N ASN A 31 15.56 1.40 6.71
CA ASN A 31 15.99 0.02 6.96
C ASN A 31 16.83 -0.57 5.84
N THR A 32 16.75 -0.07 4.63
CA THR A 32 17.52 -0.61 3.50
C THR A 32 18.62 0.31 3.02
N GLY A 33 18.54 1.61 3.34
CA GLY A 33 19.47 2.60 2.82
C GLY A 33 19.18 3.03 1.39
N ALA A 34 18.11 2.49 0.76
CA ALA A 34 17.77 2.88 -0.60
C ALA A 34 17.36 4.35 -0.65
N PRO A 35 17.79 5.11 -1.67
CA PRO A 35 17.32 6.49 -1.83
C PRO A 35 15.82 6.52 -2.01
N LYS A 36 15.17 7.54 -1.45
CA LYS A 36 13.69 7.62 -1.49
C LYS A 36 13.16 7.62 -2.92
N GLU A 37 13.86 8.25 -3.84
CA GLU A 37 13.43 8.31 -5.25
C GLU A 37 13.48 6.94 -5.94
N HIS A 38 14.10 5.94 -5.33
CA HIS A 38 14.13 4.59 -5.86
C HIS A 38 13.09 3.68 -5.19
N ILE A 39 12.35 4.19 -4.21
CA ILE A 39 11.38 3.39 -3.46
C ILE A 39 10.00 3.59 -4.09
N HIS A 40 9.38 2.48 -4.47
CA HIS A 40 8.06 2.50 -5.11
C HIS A 40 7.04 1.90 -4.16
N VAL A 41 5.95 2.61 -3.95
CA VAL A 41 4.83 2.11 -3.15
C VAL A 41 3.61 2.07 -4.07
N ILE A 42 3.06 0.89 -4.25
CA ILE A 42 1.92 0.68 -5.12
C ILE A 42 0.72 0.34 -4.25
N ILE A 43 -0.35 1.10 -4.40
CA ILE A 43 -1.57 0.89 -3.64
C ILE A 43 -2.65 0.40 -4.58
N ASN A 44 -3.23 -0.74 -4.23
CA ASN A 44 -4.34 -1.32 -4.97
C ASN A 44 -5.56 -1.34 -4.06
N GLU A 45 -6.52 -0.48 -4.33
CA GLU A 45 -7.74 -0.39 -3.55
C GLU A 45 -8.75 -1.41 -4.06
N LEU A 46 -9.21 -2.28 -3.16
CA LEU A 46 -10.14 -3.36 -3.48
C LEU A 46 -11.58 -2.89 -3.30
N ASP A 47 -12.42 -3.28 -4.24
CA ASP A 47 -13.83 -2.95 -4.24
C ASP A 47 -14.65 -4.19 -3.92
N LYS A 48 -15.97 -4.06 -3.96
CA LYS A 48 -16.90 -5.18 -3.78
C LYS A 48 -16.61 -6.28 -4.80
N HIS A 49 -16.70 -7.52 -4.33
CA HIS A 49 -16.60 -8.70 -5.20
C HIS A 49 -15.31 -8.72 -6.01
N THR A 50 -14.21 -8.29 -5.38
CA THR A 50 -12.89 -8.35 -6.01
C THR A 50 -11.97 -9.33 -5.30
N TYR A 51 -12.33 -9.76 -4.07
CA TYR A 51 -11.52 -10.77 -3.40
C TYR A 51 -12.37 -11.59 -2.45
N GLY A 52 -11.91 -12.81 -2.22
CA GLY A 52 -12.58 -13.73 -1.30
C GLY A 52 -11.65 -14.13 -0.18
N GLN A 53 -12.24 -14.53 0.92
CA GLN A 53 -11.53 -15.06 2.07
C GLN A 53 -12.36 -16.20 2.65
N GLY A 54 -11.73 -17.37 2.79
CA GLY A 54 -12.44 -18.55 3.28
C GLY A 54 -13.54 -19.03 2.36
N GLY A 55 -13.44 -18.72 1.08
CA GLY A 55 -14.45 -19.11 0.09
C GLY A 55 -15.62 -18.16 -0.04
N GLU A 56 -15.53 -16.98 0.59
CA GLU A 56 -16.61 -15.99 0.56
C GLU A 56 -16.08 -14.62 0.16
N TRP A 57 -16.96 -13.82 -0.42
CA TRP A 57 -16.63 -12.42 -0.70
C TRP A 57 -16.44 -11.64 0.60
N ARG A 58 -15.41 -10.80 0.67
CA ARG A 58 -15.09 -10.02 1.87
C ARG A 58 -15.19 -8.51 1.66
N ALA A 59 -15.45 -8.07 0.45
CA ALA A 59 -15.61 -6.64 0.17
C ALA A 59 -16.84 -6.40 -0.70
#